data_9b6fe039b200c1b529a5f03c23ecc78f
#
_entry.id   9b6fe039b200c1b529a5f03c23ecc78f
#
_cell.length_a   1.000
_cell.length_b   1.000
_cell.length_c   1.000
_cell.angle_alpha   90.00
_cell.angle_beta   90.00
_cell.angle_gamma   90.00
#
_symmetry.space_group_name_H-M   'P 1'
#
loop_
_entity.id
_entity.type
_entity.pdbx_description
1 polymer ?
#
loop_
_entity_poly.entity_id
_entity_poly.type
_entity_poly.pdbx_seq_one_letter_code
_entity_poly.pdbx_strand_id
1 'polypeptide(L)'
;MKVVISEPAKEDLYNISEYLAERSPAAARKLMKKFRDKFYLLATFPMLGRERNDIVIGMRCLVIDSYLIFYQPHDTEVEIWHVRHSAQDSSNLLSDI
;
A
#
# COMPACT_ATOMS: atom_id res chain seq x y z
N MET A 1 1.20 -16.31 3.88
CA MET A 1 -0.02 -15.63 4.39
C MET A 1 -0.89 -15.15 3.25
N LYS A 2 -2.18 -14.99 3.52
CA LYS A 2 -3.12 -14.40 2.59
C LYS A 2 -2.96 -12.88 2.58
N VAL A 3 -3.13 -12.24 1.42
CA VAL A 3 -3.16 -10.79 1.31
C VAL A 3 -4.62 -10.34 1.17
N VAL A 4 -5.02 -9.40 2.01
CA VAL A 4 -6.34 -8.78 1.94
C VAL A 4 -6.15 -7.29 1.66
N ILE A 5 -6.77 -6.80 0.60
CA ILE A 5 -6.70 -5.40 0.22
C ILE A 5 -7.99 -4.72 0.69
N SER A 6 -7.86 -3.74 1.59
CA SER A 6 -9.01 -3.00 2.10
C SER A 6 -9.70 -2.21 0.99
N GLU A 7 -10.96 -1.84 1.20
CA GLU A 7 -11.67 -1.02 0.23
C GLU A 7 -11.00 0.33 0.00
N PRO A 8 -10.53 1.06 1.05
CA PRO A 8 -9.76 2.29 0.81
C PRO A 8 -8.49 2.07 0.00
N ALA A 9 -7.78 0.96 0.23
CA ALA A 9 -6.56 0.66 -0.53
C ALA A 9 -6.88 0.36 -2.00
N LYS A 10 -7.98 -0.34 -2.27
CA LYS A 10 -8.44 -0.58 -3.65
C LYS A 10 -8.75 0.72 -4.35
N GLU A 11 -9.41 1.64 -3.67
CA GLU A 11 -9.71 2.98 -4.20
C GLU A 11 -8.42 3.75 -4.47
N ASP A 12 -7.45 3.72 -3.55
CA ASP A 12 -6.15 4.34 -3.75
C ASP A 12 -5.46 3.81 -5.02
N LEU A 13 -5.42 2.49 -5.17
CA LEU A 13 -4.80 1.85 -6.33
C LEU A 13 -5.50 2.22 -7.63
N TYR A 14 -6.83 2.26 -7.62
CA TYR A 14 -7.61 2.67 -8.77
C TYR A 14 -7.28 4.10 -9.18
N ASN A 15 -7.26 5.03 -8.22
CA ASN A 15 -6.98 6.43 -8.49
C ASN A 15 -5.56 6.64 -9.01
N ILE A 16 -4.57 5.93 -8.46
CA ILE A 16 -3.19 5.97 -8.92
C ILE A 16 -3.10 5.46 -10.37
N SER A 17 -3.76 4.34 -10.65
CA SER A 17 -3.76 3.73 -11.98
C SER A 17 -4.39 4.66 -13.01
N GLU A 18 -5.55 5.25 -12.71
CA GLU A 18 -6.24 6.18 -13.61
C GLU A 18 -5.38 7.41 -13.90
N TYR A 19 -4.77 7.99 -12.87
CA TYR A 19 -3.91 9.16 -13.02
C TYR A 19 -2.73 8.88 -13.96
N LEU A 20 -2.08 7.74 -13.78
CA LEU A 20 -0.94 7.37 -14.62
C LEU A 20 -1.36 6.98 -16.03
N ALA A 21 -2.49 6.30 -16.18
CA ALA A 21 -2.96 5.81 -17.47
C ALA A 21 -3.29 6.96 -18.43
N GLU A 22 -3.72 8.11 -17.90
CA GLU A 22 -3.95 9.31 -18.71
C GLU A 22 -2.67 9.80 -19.37
N ARG A 23 -1.52 9.55 -18.78
CA ARG A 23 -0.21 9.96 -19.28
C ARG A 23 0.48 8.84 -20.03
N SER A 24 0.45 7.62 -19.48
CA SER A 24 1.10 6.45 -20.06
C SER A 24 0.43 5.19 -19.55
N PRO A 25 -0.42 4.53 -20.35
CA PRO A 25 -1.00 3.23 -19.96
C PRO A 25 0.06 2.19 -19.63
N ALA A 26 1.20 2.21 -20.31
CA ALA A 26 2.30 1.28 -20.04
C ALA A 26 2.89 1.50 -18.64
N ALA A 27 3.06 2.77 -18.22
CA ALA A 27 3.57 3.10 -16.90
C ALA A 27 2.58 2.67 -15.80
N ALA A 28 1.28 2.84 -16.04
CA ALA A 28 0.25 2.41 -15.10
C ALA A 28 0.30 0.89 -14.89
N ARG A 29 0.38 0.11 -15.98
CA ARG A 29 0.47 -1.36 -15.88
C ARG A 29 1.73 -1.79 -15.14
N LYS A 30 2.86 -1.15 -15.43
CA LYS A 30 4.14 -1.47 -14.81
C LYS A 30 4.10 -1.22 -13.30
N LEU A 31 3.53 -0.10 -12.88
CA LEU A 31 3.42 0.22 -11.46
C LEU A 31 2.46 -0.72 -10.74
N MET A 32 1.31 -1.03 -11.34
CA MET A 32 0.35 -1.97 -10.73
C MET A 32 0.97 -3.35 -10.55
N LYS A 33 1.81 -3.79 -11.48
CA LYS A 33 2.54 -5.05 -11.35
C LYS A 33 3.51 -4.98 -10.17
N LYS A 34 4.23 -3.87 -10.00
CA LYS A 34 5.14 -3.68 -8.85
C LYS A 34 4.39 -3.77 -7.53
N PHE A 35 3.23 -3.13 -7.41
CA PHE A 35 2.41 -3.23 -6.21
C PHE A 35 2.02 -4.67 -5.92
N ARG A 36 1.52 -5.38 -6.92
CA ARG A 36 1.12 -6.78 -6.76
C ARG A 36 2.29 -7.65 -6.28
N ASP A 37 3.46 -7.49 -6.89
CA ASP A 37 4.64 -8.26 -6.53
C ASP A 37 5.06 -7.97 -5.08
N LYS A 38 4.95 -6.71 -4.64
CA LYS A 38 5.27 -6.34 -3.26
C LYS A 38 4.23 -6.86 -2.26
N PHE A 39 2.98 -6.89 -2.63
CA PHE A 39 1.94 -7.47 -1.77
C PHE A 39 2.21 -8.97 -1.53
N TYR A 40 2.58 -9.71 -2.57
CA TYR A 40 2.98 -11.12 -2.42
C TYR A 40 4.23 -11.26 -1.57
N LEU A 41 5.19 -10.36 -1.72
CA LEU A 41 6.39 -10.36 -0.90
C LEU A 41 6.05 -10.16 0.58
N LEU A 42 5.11 -9.28 0.89
CA LEU A 42 4.63 -9.06 2.26
C LEU A 42 3.91 -10.28 2.82
N ALA A 43 3.26 -11.07 1.98
CA ALA A 43 2.63 -12.31 2.42
C ALA A 43 3.68 -13.32 2.89
N THR A 44 4.89 -13.29 2.32
CA THR A 44 6.00 -14.16 2.71
C THR A 44 6.80 -13.56 3.88
N PHE A 45 7.02 -12.25 3.86
CA PHE A 45 7.82 -11.53 4.84
C PHE A 45 7.01 -10.36 5.43
N PRO A 46 6.06 -10.66 6.35
CA PRO A 46 5.14 -9.62 6.83
C PRO A 46 5.83 -8.51 7.65
N MET A 47 7.02 -8.77 8.18
CA MET A 47 7.76 -7.78 8.97
C MET A 47 8.74 -6.96 8.13
N LEU A 48 8.68 -7.06 6.80
CA LEU A 48 9.61 -6.38 5.90
C LEU A 48 9.52 -4.86 5.99
N GLY A 49 8.31 -4.31 6.11
CA GLY A 49 8.11 -2.88 6.22
C GLY A 49 8.47 -2.34 7.59
N ARG A 50 8.80 -1.04 7.65
CA ARG A 50 9.15 -0.36 8.88
C ARG A 50 7.93 -0.19 9.78
N GLU A 51 8.11 -0.31 11.09
CA GLU A 51 7.04 -0.06 12.07
C GLU A 51 6.58 1.39 12.02
N ARG A 52 5.27 1.58 12.08
CA ARG A 52 4.62 2.88 12.13
C ARG A 52 3.56 2.88 13.24
N ASN A 53 4.00 2.52 14.45
CA ASN A 53 3.12 2.52 15.63
C ASN A 53 2.64 3.93 16.01
N ASP A 54 3.28 4.96 15.46
CA ASP A 54 2.86 6.35 15.60
C ASP A 54 1.52 6.63 14.91
N ILE A 55 1.15 5.83 13.91
CA ILE A 55 -0.14 5.94 13.23
C ILE A 55 -1.17 5.05 13.92
N VAL A 56 -0.91 3.74 13.90
CA VAL A 56 -1.74 2.74 14.60
C VAL A 56 -0.79 1.64 15.07
N ILE A 57 -0.99 1.15 16.28
CA ILE A 57 -0.17 0.05 16.82
C ILE A 57 -0.27 -1.16 15.89
N GLY A 58 0.88 -1.69 15.50
CA GLY A 58 0.98 -2.83 14.58
C GLY A 58 1.04 -2.44 13.11
N MET A 59 0.90 -1.16 12.79
CA MET A 59 1.01 -0.67 11.41
C MET A 59 2.46 -0.71 10.94
N ARG A 60 2.65 -1.08 9.66
CA ARG A 60 3.94 -1.07 8.99
C ARG A 60 3.83 -0.34 7.66
N CYS A 61 4.96 0.12 7.14
CA CYS A 61 5.03 0.85 5.89
C CYS A 61 6.16 0.31 5.03
N LEU A 62 5.86 0.01 3.77
CA LEU A 62 6.84 -0.39 2.77
C LEU A 62 6.86 0.64 1.65
N VAL A 63 8.07 1.06 1.25
CA VAL A 63 8.24 2.05 0.17
C VAL A 63 8.38 1.34 -1.17
N ILE A 64 7.65 1.80 -2.19
CA ILE A 64 7.81 1.38 -3.57
C ILE A 64 7.88 2.64 -4.43
N ASP A 65 9.03 2.88 -5.08
CA ASP A 65 9.24 4.09 -5.88
C ASP A 65 8.87 5.32 -5.04
N SER A 66 7.90 6.12 -5.50
CA SER A 66 7.42 7.31 -4.78
C SER A 66 6.17 7.04 -3.94
N TYR A 67 5.87 5.77 -3.65
CA TYR A 67 4.64 5.39 -2.95
C TYR A 67 4.93 4.68 -1.65
N LEU A 68 3.99 4.82 -0.71
CA LEU A 68 4.03 4.19 0.59
C LEU A 68 2.86 3.21 0.69
N ILE A 69 3.16 1.95 1.02
CA ILE A 69 2.16 0.94 1.31
C ILE A 69 2.04 0.84 2.82
N PHE A 70 0.90 1.23 3.36
CA PHE A 70 0.58 1.05 4.78
C PHE A 70 -0.18 -0.26 4.94
N TYR A 71 0.33 -1.14 5.79
CA TYR A 71 -0.25 -2.47 5.96
C TYR A 71 -0.14 -2.92 7.41
N GLN A 72 -0.93 -3.91 7.76
CA GLN A 72 -0.92 -4.48 9.09
C GLN A 72 -0.90 -6.01 9.00
N PRO A 73 0.15 -6.67 9.51
CA PRO A 73 0.17 -8.13 9.57
C PRO A 73 -0.73 -8.61 10.70
N HIS A 74 -1.51 -9.65 10.42
CA HIS A 74 -2.33 -10.38 11.36
C HIS A 74 -1.85 -11.83 11.41
N ASP A 75 -2.49 -12.68 12.21
CA ASP A 75 -2.03 -14.07 12.43
C ASP A 75 -1.98 -14.87 11.13
N THR A 76 -2.99 -14.73 10.28
CA THR A 76 -3.12 -15.54 9.06
C THR A 76 -3.12 -14.73 7.77
N GLU A 77 -3.10 -13.40 7.87
CA GLU A 77 -3.21 -12.55 6.70
C GLU A 77 -2.47 -11.23 6.89
N VAL A 78 -2.13 -10.61 5.77
CA VAL A 78 -1.60 -9.24 5.72
C VAL A 78 -2.68 -8.35 5.13
N GLU A 79 -3.11 -7.35 5.88
CA GLU A 79 -4.10 -6.39 5.42
C GLU A 79 -3.41 -5.16 4.85
N ILE A 80 -3.61 -4.89 3.55
CA ILE A 80 -3.14 -3.66 2.91
C ILE A 80 -4.17 -2.59 3.22
N TRP A 81 -3.76 -1.58 3.96
CA TRP A 81 -4.67 -0.57 4.52
C TRP A 81 -4.81 0.64 3.62
N HIS A 82 -3.69 1.23 3.21
CA HIS A 82 -3.66 2.38 2.30
C HIS A 82 -2.42 2.35 1.43
N VAL A 83 -2.53 3.00 0.25
CA VAL A 83 -1.39 3.26 -0.62
C VAL A 83 -1.39 4.77 -0.90
N ARG A 84 -0.30 5.44 -0.55
CA ARG A 84 -0.18 6.90 -0.66
C ARG A 84 1.08 7.29 -1.42
N HIS A 85 1.01 8.38 -2.18
CA HIS A 85 2.21 8.99 -2.72
C HIS A 85 3.02 9.60 -1.56
N SER A 86 4.36 9.49 -1.63
CA SER A 86 5.24 9.95 -0.55
C SER A 86 5.16 11.46 -0.30
N ALA A 87 4.68 12.25 -1.28
CA ALA A 87 4.46 13.68 -1.13
C ALA A 87 3.19 14.02 -0.35
N GLN A 88 2.29 13.05 -0.11
CA GLN A 88 1.09 13.27 0.66
C GLN A 88 1.42 13.30 2.16
N ASP A 89 0.69 14.14 2.89
CA ASP A 89 0.83 14.22 4.34
C ASP A 89 0.25 12.96 5.00
N SER A 90 1.13 12.13 5.59
CA SER A 90 0.71 10.90 6.26
C SER A 90 -0.12 11.14 7.54
N SER A 91 -0.11 12.35 8.09
CA SER A 91 -0.92 12.68 9.28
C SER A 91 -2.41 12.59 9.00
N ASN A 92 -2.82 12.65 7.73
CA ASN A 92 -4.22 12.53 7.34
C ASN A 92 -4.73 11.10 7.31
N LEU A 93 -3.87 10.09 7.46
CA LEU A 93 -4.28 8.68 7.40
C LEU A 93 -5.31 8.32 8.46
N LEU A 94 -5.18 8.88 9.66
CA LEU A 94 -6.11 8.58 10.75
C LEU A 94 -7.52 9.08 10.47
N SER A 95 -7.69 10.16 9.71
CA SER A 95 -8.99 10.69 9.36
C SER A 95 -9.70 9.88 8.29
N ASP A 96 -8.98 8.99 7.60
CA ASP A 96 -9.51 8.10 6.55
C ASP A 96 -10.04 6.77 7.09
N ILE A 97 -9.89 6.55 8.39
CA ILE A 97 -10.28 5.29 9.03
C ILE A 97 -11.78 5.28 9.34
#